data_163c1e4aed13bb5c1af19f404d9c1b80
#
_entry.id   163c1e4aed13bb5c1af19f404d9c1b80
#
_cell.length_a   1.000
_cell.length_b   1.000
_cell.length_c   1.000
_cell.angle_alpha   90.00
_cell.angle_beta   90.00
_cell.angle_gamma   90.00
#
_symmetry.space_group_name_H-M   'P 1'
#
loop_
_entity.id
_entity.type
_entity.pdbx_description
1 polymer ?
#
loop_
_entity_poly.entity_id
_entity_poly.type
_entity_poly.pdbx_seq_one_letter_code
_entity_poly.pdbx_strand_id
1 'polypeptide(L)'
;MKKAAWILCCVLTANLLCGCSPRFLPQPKDISNVELVRTLAVDSAPEERVKVTVSSGVKQEEAVSGGKEPLILEREAGTVFAACQMIQKSGSGDVSYGHVTECIIGKGAAEAGIDRILDYIQRDYEMRLDTLIFFTEGTAAEIVTKSGGKDIAATDRLQEIGKELPLESKGWAC
;
A
#
# COMPACT_ATOMS: atom_id res chain seq x y z
N MET A 1 -22.96 15.19 -56.03
CA MET A 1 -23.48 14.89 -54.68
C MET A 1 -23.01 13.52 -54.15
N LYS A 2 -23.10 12.40 -54.90
CA LYS A 2 -22.67 11.08 -54.41
C LYS A 2 -21.18 10.99 -54.05
N LYS A 3 -20.27 11.63 -54.82
CA LYS A 3 -18.83 11.63 -54.55
C LYS A 3 -18.47 12.43 -53.26
N ALA A 4 -19.17 13.50 -52.98
CA ALA A 4 -18.96 14.30 -51.76
C ALA A 4 -19.40 13.53 -50.49
N ALA A 5 -20.51 12.78 -50.57
CA ALA A 5 -20.97 11.94 -49.47
C ALA A 5 -20.00 10.78 -49.17
N TRP A 6 -19.39 10.22 -50.23
CA TRP A 6 -18.35 9.16 -50.06
C TRP A 6 -17.09 9.68 -49.36
N ILE A 7 -16.63 10.87 -49.76
CA ILE A 7 -15.45 11.51 -49.13
C ILE A 7 -15.75 11.84 -47.65
N LEU A 8 -16.94 12.35 -47.37
CA LEU A 8 -17.35 12.67 -46.00
C LEU A 8 -17.41 11.40 -45.13
N CYS A 9 -17.93 10.29 -45.66
CA CYS A 9 -17.98 9.01 -44.96
C CYS A 9 -16.58 8.45 -44.67
N CYS A 10 -15.65 8.53 -45.64
CA CYS A 10 -14.26 8.12 -45.43
C CYS A 10 -13.52 8.97 -44.40
N VAL A 11 -13.76 10.27 -44.33
CA VAL A 11 -13.16 11.16 -43.32
C VAL A 11 -13.73 10.86 -41.95
N LEU A 12 -15.04 10.58 -41.84
CA LEU A 12 -15.66 10.21 -40.57
C LEU A 12 -15.14 8.87 -40.04
N THR A 13 -15.00 7.86 -40.90
CA THR A 13 -14.47 6.54 -40.53
C THR A 13 -12.97 6.61 -40.16
N ALA A 14 -12.19 7.44 -40.83
CA ALA A 14 -10.78 7.65 -40.50
C ALA A 14 -10.62 8.29 -39.10
N ASN A 15 -11.48 9.25 -38.73
CA ASN A 15 -11.47 9.84 -37.39
C ASN A 15 -11.89 8.86 -36.29
N LEU A 16 -12.78 7.91 -36.57
CA LEU A 16 -13.20 6.88 -35.63
C LEU A 16 -12.11 5.82 -35.38
N LEU A 17 -11.23 5.58 -36.35
CA LEU A 17 -10.11 4.64 -36.26
C LEU A 17 -8.87 5.22 -35.54
N CYS A 18 -8.74 6.54 -35.44
CA CYS A 18 -7.64 7.19 -34.72
C CYS A 18 -7.81 7.28 -33.19
N GLY A 19 -8.87 6.68 -32.64
CA GLY A 19 -9.28 6.84 -31.23
C GLY A 19 -8.43 6.11 -30.19
N CYS A 20 -7.49 5.27 -30.54
CA CYS A 20 -6.64 4.55 -29.59
C CYS A 20 -5.27 5.22 -29.43
N SER A 21 -5.23 6.36 -28.74
CA SER A 21 -3.93 6.87 -28.28
C SER A 21 -3.42 5.99 -27.13
N PRO A 22 -2.19 5.43 -27.23
CA PRO A 22 -1.61 4.61 -26.15
C PRO A 22 -1.43 5.38 -24.82
N ARG A 23 -1.65 6.69 -24.83
CA ARG A 23 -1.60 7.53 -23.62
C ARG A 23 -2.78 7.34 -22.67
N PHE A 24 -3.91 6.77 -23.12
CA PHE A 24 -5.08 6.49 -22.26
C PHE A 24 -5.10 5.07 -21.71
N LEU A 25 -4.21 4.19 -22.15
CA LEU A 25 -4.07 2.87 -21.56
C LEU A 25 -3.08 2.94 -20.40
N PRO A 26 -3.40 2.33 -19.25
CA PRO A 26 -2.43 2.16 -18.18
C PRO A 26 -1.17 1.53 -18.77
N GLN A 27 -0.02 2.17 -18.59
CA GLN A 27 1.25 1.61 -19.02
C GLN A 27 1.44 0.27 -18.30
N PRO A 28 1.75 -0.83 -19.00
CA PRO A 28 2.06 -2.08 -18.33
C PRO A 28 3.26 -1.84 -17.42
N LYS A 29 3.04 -1.94 -16.09
CA LYS A 29 4.11 -1.91 -15.11
C LYS A 29 4.89 -3.22 -15.22
N ASP A 30 6.19 -3.11 -15.29
CA ASP A 30 7.06 -4.29 -15.26
C ASP A 30 7.01 -4.87 -13.84
N ILE A 31 6.34 -6.01 -13.68
CA ILE A 31 6.09 -6.68 -12.40
C ILE A 31 7.41 -7.07 -11.72
N SER A 32 8.50 -7.22 -12.47
CA SER A 32 9.81 -7.59 -11.92
C SER A 32 10.42 -6.50 -11.01
N ASN A 33 9.96 -5.25 -11.12
CA ASN A 33 10.45 -4.11 -10.34
C ASN A 33 9.43 -3.58 -9.32
N VAL A 34 8.34 -4.31 -9.05
CA VAL A 34 7.34 -3.90 -8.07
C VAL A 34 7.68 -4.48 -6.70
N GLU A 35 7.93 -3.59 -5.74
CA GLU A 35 8.10 -3.98 -4.33
C GLU A 35 6.71 -4.04 -3.65
N LEU A 36 6.34 -5.22 -3.17
CA LEU A 36 5.05 -5.46 -2.54
C LEU A 36 5.13 -5.17 -1.04
N VAL A 37 4.45 -4.11 -0.60
CA VAL A 37 4.34 -3.79 0.83
C VAL A 37 3.42 -4.81 1.51
N ARG A 38 3.87 -5.38 2.62
CA ARG A 38 3.09 -6.28 3.48
C ARG A 38 2.64 -5.61 4.77
N THR A 39 3.51 -4.82 5.37
CA THR A 39 3.24 -4.17 6.66
C THR A 39 3.31 -2.66 6.50
N LEU A 40 2.28 -1.98 7.00
CA LEU A 40 2.19 -0.54 7.10
C LEU A 40 2.24 -0.15 8.59
N ALA A 41 3.18 0.70 8.96
CA ALA A 41 3.26 1.26 10.31
C ALA A 41 2.98 2.76 10.28
N VAL A 42 2.20 3.25 11.22
CA VAL A 42 1.83 4.67 11.34
C VAL A 42 2.13 5.17 12.74
N ASP A 43 3.00 6.17 12.83
CA ASP A 43 3.37 6.85 14.05
C ASP A 43 3.03 8.35 13.96
N SER A 44 2.89 9.01 15.11
CA SER A 44 2.83 10.46 15.15
C SER A 44 4.21 11.07 14.89
N ALA A 45 4.22 12.22 14.23
CA ALA A 45 5.41 13.04 14.02
C ALA A 45 5.15 14.49 14.51
N PRO A 46 6.20 15.30 14.73
CA PRO A 46 6.03 16.70 15.10
C PRO A 46 5.11 17.49 14.15
N GLU A 47 4.54 18.59 14.63
CA GLU A 47 3.67 19.48 13.84
C GLU A 47 2.41 18.80 13.30
N GLU A 48 1.77 17.93 14.11
CA GLU A 48 0.57 17.18 13.74
C GLU A 48 0.73 16.35 12.45
N ARG A 49 1.95 15.95 12.15
CA ARG A 49 2.28 15.10 11.00
C ARG A 49 2.24 13.63 11.40
N VAL A 50 2.22 12.78 10.40
CA VAL A 50 2.34 11.34 10.56
C VAL A 50 3.65 10.86 9.93
N LYS A 51 4.25 9.87 10.56
CA LYS A 51 5.38 9.11 10.04
C LYS A 51 4.87 7.74 9.60
N VAL A 52 5.04 7.42 8.34
CA VAL A 52 4.68 6.14 7.77
C VAL A 52 5.95 5.34 7.49
N THR A 53 5.99 4.12 8.00
CA THR A 53 7.04 3.14 7.74
C THR A 53 6.41 1.92 7.07
N VAL A 54 6.98 1.48 5.96
CA VAL A 54 6.51 0.31 5.22
C VAL A 54 7.59 -0.74 5.11
N SER A 55 7.17 -2.01 5.08
CA SER A 55 8.06 -3.13 4.84
C SER A 55 7.50 -4.07 3.77
N SER A 56 8.36 -4.53 2.85
CA SER A 56 7.99 -5.55 1.87
C SER A 56 7.81 -6.93 2.50
N GLY A 57 8.33 -7.13 3.72
CA GLY A 57 8.37 -8.44 4.36
C GLY A 57 9.28 -9.42 3.60
N VAL A 58 9.70 -10.47 4.28
CA VAL A 58 10.42 -11.61 3.66
C VAL A 58 9.62 -12.86 3.96
N LYS A 59 9.40 -13.70 2.97
CA LYS A 59 8.86 -15.03 3.23
C LYS A 59 9.91 -15.86 3.97
N GLN A 60 9.48 -16.62 4.97
CA GLN A 60 10.35 -17.45 5.80
C GLN A 60 11.23 -18.39 4.95
N GLU A 61 10.72 -18.89 3.83
CA GLU A 61 11.42 -19.75 2.89
C GLU A 61 12.57 -19.01 2.15
N GLU A 62 12.39 -17.73 1.86
CA GLU A 62 13.39 -16.88 1.19
C GLU A 62 14.50 -16.43 2.15
N ALA A 63 14.18 -16.21 3.42
CA ALA A 63 15.14 -15.84 4.44
C ALA A 63 16.16 -16.97 4.74
N VAL A 64 15.72 -18.21 4.67
CA VAL A 64 16.58 -19.40 4.88
C VAL A 64 17.50 -19.65 3.68
N SER A 65 17.11 -19.25 2.48
CA SER A 65 17.87 -19.47 1.24
C SER A 65 18.79 -18.31 0.82
N GLY A 66 19.00 -17.31 1.69
CA GLY A 66 19.85 -16.15 1.37
C GLY A 66 19.15 -15.12 0.48
N GLY A 67 17.82 -15.01 0.60
CA GLY A 67 16.99 -14.07 -0.16
C GLY A 67 17.27 -12.61 0.15
N LYS A 68 16.69 -11.74 -0.65
CA LYS A 68 16.80 -10.27 -0.56
C LYS A 68 16.32 -9.79 0.82
N GLU A 69 17.07 -8.91 1.46
CA GLU A 69 16.62 -8.26 2.70
C GLU A 69 15.32 -7.49 2.46
N PRO A 70 14.39 -7.42 3.44
CA PRO A 70 13.14 -6.69 3.30
C PRO A 70 13.44 -5.21 3.04
N LEU A 71 12.76 -4.63 2.08
CA LEU A 71 12.78 -3.20 1.85
C LEU A 71 12.01 -2.51 2.98
N ILE A 72 12.66 -1.61 3.69
CA ILE A 72 12.03 -0.74 4.68
C ILE A 72 12.18 0.70 4.21
N LEU A 73 11.06 1.39 4.05
CA LEU A 73 11.01 2.79 3.66
C LEU A 73 10.18 3.58 4.66
N GLU A 74 10.62 4.81 4.96
CA GLU A 74 9.87 5.70 5.84
C GLU A 74 9.77 7.11 5.27
N ARG A 75 8.63 7.77 5.52
CA ARG A 75 8.40 9.18 5.17
C ARG A 75 7.47 9.83 6.18
N GLU A 76 7.68 11.13 6.35
CA GLU A 76 6.81 11.98 7.17
C GLU A 76 6.03 12.94 6.28
N ALA A 77 4.74 13.06 6.55
CA ALA A 77 3.85 13.98 5.82
C ALA A 77 2.67 14.43 6.69
N GLY A 78 1.87 15.36 6.22
CA GLY A 78 0.67 15.81 6.91
C GLY A 78 -0.46 14.77 6.94
N THR A 79 -0.41 13.74 6.07
CA THR A 79 -1.39 12.65 6.01
C THR A 79 -0.73 11.34 5.63
N VAL A 80 -1.37 10.21 6.00
CA VAL A 80 -0.90 8.86 5.62
C VAL A 80 -0.82 8.75 4.09
N PHE A 81 -1.84 9.23 3.38
CA PHE A 81 -1.84 9.24 1.91
C PHE A 81 -0.62 9.96 1.32
N ALA A 82 -0.32 11.17 1.81
CA ALA A 82 0.82 11.95 1.32
C ALA A 82 2.15 11.24 1.59
N ALA A 83 2.32 10.62 2.77
CA ALA A 83 3.51 9.85 3.11
C ALA A 83 3.66 8.62 2.19
N CYS A 84 2.59 7.87 1.96
CA CYS A 84 2.57 6.73 1.03
C CYS A 84 2.90 7.14 -0.41
N GLN A 85 2.35 8.25 -0.88
CA GLN A 85 2.68 8.81 -2.19
C GLN A 85 4.15 9.22 -2.31
N MET A 86 4.73 9.77 -1.24
CA MET A 86 6.17 10.09 -1.20
C MET A 86 7.03 8.83 -1.24
N ILE A 87 6.62 7.76 -0.56
CA ILE A 87 7.29 6.46 -0.61
C ILE A 87 7.27 5.89 -2.03
N GLN A 88 6.10 5.89 -2.70
CA GLN A 88 5.97 5.42 -4.07
C GLN A 88 6.90 6.16 -5.05
N LYS A 89 7.10 7.46 -4.84
CA LYS A 89 7.93 8.30 -5.71
C LYS A 89 9.43 8.23 -5.40
N SER A 90 9.82 7.72 -4.23
CA SER A 90 11.20 7.77 -3.76
C SER A 90 12.02 6.52 -4.04
N GLY A 91 11.39 5.44 -4.50
CA GLY A 91 12.04 4.17 -4.71
C GLY A 91 12.68 4.02 -6.09
N SER A 92 13.67 3.14 -6.19
CA SER A 92 14.23 2.64 -7.45
C SER A 92 13.30 1.67 -8.17
N GLY A 93 12.09 1.41 -7.64
CA GLY A 93 11.04 0.57 -8.18
C GLY A 93 9.65 1.08 -7.80
N ASP A 94 8.63 0.55 -8.47
CA ASP A 94 7.24 0.80 -8.12
C ASP A 94 6.90 0.09 -6.80
N VAL A 95 6.32 0.82 -5.85
CA VAL A 95 5.83 0.29 -4.57
C VAL A 95 4.32 0.07 -4.67
N SER A 96 3.83 -1.12 -4.33
CA SER A 96 2.40 -1.45 -4.33
C SER A 96 1.91 -1.79 -2.92
N TYR A 97 0.79 -1.20 -2.54
CA TYR A 97 0.12 -1.42 -1.25
C TYR A 97 -0.96 -2.51 -1.30
N GLY A 98 -1.21 -3.09 -2.48
CA GLY A 98 -2.24 -4.13 -2.67
C GLY A 98 -2.03 -5.43 -1.89
N HIS A 99 -0.88 -5.58 -1.25
CA HIS A 99 -0.51 -6.76 -0.45
C HIS A 99 -0.36 -6.45 1.04
N VAL A 100 -0.76 -5.25 1.48
CA VAL A 100 -0.76 -4.89 2.90
C VAL A 100 -1.76 -5.77 3.64
N THR A 101 -1.24 -6.60 4.53
CA THR A 101 -2.02 -7.51 5.38
C THR A 101 -2.10 -7.02 6.83
N GLU A 102 -1.12 -6.22 7.27
CA GLU A 102 -1.09 -5.65 8.62
C GLU A 102 -0.87 -4.13 8.57
N CYS A 103 -1.63 -3.42 9.41
CA CYS A 103 -1.42 -2.03 9.75
C CYS A 103 -1.15 -1.91 11.25
N ILE A 104 0.02 -1.41 11.62
CA ILE A 104 0.43 -1.22 13.01
C ILE A 104 0.36 0.27 13.31
N ILE A 105 -0.38 0.62 14.36
CA ILE A 105 -0.58 2.01 14.78
C ILE A 105 0.13 2.23 16.11
N GLY A 106 1.08 3.15 16.13
CA GLY A 106 1.79 3.57 17.32
C GLY A 106 0.89 4.37 18.28
N LYS A 107 1.18 4.32 19.59
CA LYS A 107 0.41 4.98 20.61
C LYS A 107 0.13 6.46 20.31
N GLY A 108 1.15 7.22 19.94
CA GLY A 108 0.99 8.64 19.66
C GLY A 108 0.07 8.92 18.46
N ALA A 109 0.09 8.07 17.43
CA ALA A 109 -0.81 8.19 16.28
C ALA A 109 -2.25 7.80 16.65
N ALA A 110 -2.43 6.78 17.50
CA ALA A 110 -3.73 6.38 18.00
C ALA A 110 -4.38 7.49 18.88
N GLU A 111 -3.60 8.11 19.75
CA GLU A 111 -4.05 9.22 20.62
C GLU A 111 -4.35 10.50 19.83
N ALA A 112 -3.66 10.74 18.71
CA ALA A 112 -3.92 11.87 17.81
C ALA A 112 -5.19 11.70 16.98
N GLY A 113 -5.78 10.49 16.94
CA GLY A 113 -7.01 10.16 16.23
C GLY A 113 -6.80 9.14 15.11
N ILE A 114 -7.44 8.01 15.24
CA ILE A 114 -7.32 6.88 14.29
C ILE A 114 -8.20 7.03 13.05
N ASP A 115 -9.20 7.88 13.09
CA ASP A 115 -10.18 8.09 12.03
C ASP A 115 -9.54 8.45 10.71
N ARG A 116 -8.50 9.28 10.70
CA ARG A 116 -7.75 9.64 9.49
C ARG A 116 -6.98 8.46 8.89
N ILE A 117 -6.49 7.54 9.74
CA ILE A 117 -5.76 6.36 9.32
C ILE A 117 -6.74 5.35 8.74
N LEU A 118 -7.87 5.13 9.41
CA LEU A 118 -8.93 4.23 8.94
C LEU A 118 -9.57 4.73 7.65
N ASP A 119 -9.82 6.05 7.54
CA ASP A 119 -10.34 6.65 6.32
C ASP A 119 -9.41 6.41 5.12
N TYR A 120 -8.08 6.51 5.32
CA TYR A 120 -7.11 6.16 4.29
C TYR A 120 -7.22 4.70 3.87
N ILE A 121 -7.22 3.76 4.81
CA ILE A 121 -7.29 2.32 4.52
C ILE A 121 -8.59 1.98 3.76
N GLN A 122 -9.71 2.61 4.11
CA GLN A 122 -11.00 2.34 3.48
C GLN A 122 -11.17 2.99 2.09
N ARG A 123 -10.52 4.11 1.85
CA ARG A 123 -10.69 4.87 0.60
C ARG A 123 -9.64 4.60 -0.45
N ASP A 124 -8.47 4.13 -0.06
CA ASP A 124 -7.42 3.83 -1.02
C ASP A 124 -7.76 2.54 -1.77
N TYR A 125 -7.81 2.64 -3.10
CA TYR A 125 -8.20 1.53 -3.97
C TYR A 125 -7.17 0.38 -4.00
N GLU A 126 -5.92 0.63 -3.59
CA GLU A 126 -4.89 -0.41 -3.48
C GLU A 126 -4.99 -1.15 -2.15
N MET A 127 -5.54 -0.51 -1.10
CA MET A 127 -5.59 -1.12 0.24
C MET A 127 -6.66 -2.19 0.33
N ARG A 128 -6.33 -3.25 1.06
CA ARG A 128 -7.27 -4.34 1.33
C ARG A 128 -8.18 -3.99 2.51
N LEU A 129 -9.48 -4.25 2.39
CA LEU A 129 -10.44 -4.02 3.47
C LEU A 129 -10.34 -5.05 4.61
N ASP A 130 -9.66 -6.18 4.37
CA ASP A 130 -9.38 -7.21 5.37
C ASP A 130 -8.01 -7.06 6.04
N THR A 131 -7.37 -5.88 5.88
CA THR A 131 -6.13 -5.54 6.58
C THR A 131 -6.34 -5.60 8.09
N LEU A 132 -5.50 -6.36 8.78
CA LEU A 132 -5.52 -6.44 10.24
C LEU A 132 -4.89 -5.20 10.85
N ILE A 133 -5.55 -4.64 11.88
CA ILE A 133 -5.09 -3.43 12.56
C ILE A 133 -4.60 -3.80 13.95
N PHE A 134 -3.37 -3.43 14.25
CA PHE A 134 -2.72 -3.65 15.53
C PHE A 134 -2.34 -2.31 16.16
N PHE A 135 -2.38 -2.25 17.49
CA PHE A 135 -1.94 -1.11 18.26
C PHE A 135 -0.72 -1.48 19.09
N THR A 136 0.20 -0.56 19.25
CA THR A 136 1.37 -0.73 20.11
C THR A 136 1.53 0.41 21.09
N GLU A 137 1.99 0.10 22.31
CA GLU A 137 2.33 1.11 23.32
C GLU A 137 3.57 1.95 22.96
N GLY A 138 4.42 1.44 22.06
CA GLY A 138 5.61 2.12 21.56
C GLY A 138 5.37 2.74 20.18
N THR A 139 6.45 2.84 19.41
CA THR A 139 6.40 3.24 18.01
C THR A 139 6.16 2.02 17.12
N ALA A 140 5.29 2.18 16.13
CA ALA A 140 5.01 1.13 15.17
C ALA A 140 6.23 0.85 14.27
N ALA A 141 7.01 1.89 13.96
CA ALA A 141 8.25 1.76 13.19
C ALA A 141 9.26 0.81 13.84
N GLU A 142 9.36 0.77 15.19
CA GLU A 142 10.26 -0.17 15.87
C GLU A 142 9.86 -1.62 15.65
N ILE A 143 8.57 -1.92 15.62
CA ILE A 143 8.09 -3.29 15.36
C ILE A 143 8.49 -3.71 13.95
N VAL A 144 8.26 -2.84 12.96
CA VAL A 144 8.59 -3.11 11.55
C VAL A 144 10.09 -3.28 11.36
N THR A 145 10.91 -2.40 11.94
CA THR A 145 12.37 -2.46 11.79
C THR A 145 13.00 -3.65 12.50
N LYS A 146 12.53 -3.99 13.70
CA LYS A 146 12.98 -5.17 14.43
C LYS A 146 12.58 -6.48 13.74
N SER A 147 11.37 -6.53 13.21
CA SER A 147 10.85 -7.69 12.46
C SER A 147 11.54 -7.87 11.10
N GLY A 148 11.92 -6.77 10.43
CA GLY A 148 12.63 -6.80 9.14
C GLY A 148 14.08 -7.28 9.23
N GLY A 149 14.68 -7.26 10.41
CA GLY A 149 16.11 -7.52 10.56
C GLY A 149 16.52 -8.96 10.87
N LYS A 150 15.71 -9.77 11.55
CA LYS A 150 15.98 -11.20 11.88
C LYS A 150 14.76 -11.94 12.48
N ASP A 151 13.73 -11.24 12.91
CA ASP A 151 12.53 -11.84 13.50
C ASP A 151 11.34 -11.75 12.52
N ILE A 152 11.41 -12.54 11.47
CA ILE A 152 10.28 -12.92 10.58
C ILE A 152 9.09 -13.38 11.45
N ALA A 153 9.39 -13.87 12.64
CA ALA A 153 8.44 -14.32 13.63
C ALA A 153 7.44 -13.25 14.12
N ALA A 154 7.72 -11.96 14.02
CA ALA A 154 6.76 -10.96 14.54
C ALA A 154 5.60 -10.74 13.57
N THR A 155 5.87 -10.59 12.27
CA THR A 155 4.81 -10.43 11.26
C THR A 155 4.01 -11.73 11.12
N ASP A 156 4.67 -12.90 11.10
CA ASP A 156 3.99 -14.19 11.06
C ASP A 156 3.17 -14.44 12.33
N ARG A 157 3.66 -14.02 13.50
CA ARG A 157 2.90 -14.07 14.77
C ARG A 157 1.68 -13.13 14.76
N LEU A 158 1.82 -11.94 14.22
CA LEU A 158 0.67 -11.03 14.09
C LEU A 158 -0.40 -11.63 13.17
N GLN A 159 0.00 -12.31 12.09
CA GLN A 159 -0.92 -13.03 11.21
C GLN A 159 -1.55 -14.24 11.91
N GLU A 160 -0.79 -15.01 12.70
CA GLU A 160 -1.33 -16.11 13.51
C GLU A 160 -2.36 -15.60 14.52
N ILE A 161 -2.04 -14.56 15.28
CA ILE A 161 -2.97 -13.92 16.21
C ILE A 161 -4.23 -13.46 15.46
N GLY A 162 -4.09 -12.84 14.29
CA GLY A 162 -5.22 -12.42 13.47
C GLY A 162 -6.09 -13.55 12.97
N LYS A 163 -5.52 -14.75 12.75
CA LYS A 163 -6.28 -15.95 12.36
C LYS A 163 -7.00 -16.62 13.53
N GLU A 164 -6.41 -16.56 14.72
CA GLU A 164 -6.97 -17.15 15.94
C GLU A 164 -8.06 -16.30 16.56
N LEU A 165 -8.18 -15.00 16.19
CA LEU A 165 -9.25 -14.16 16.68
C LEU A 165 -10.61 -14.69 16.22
N PRO A 166 -11.59 -14.89 17.14
CA PRO A 166 -12.92 -15.33 16.80
C PRO A 166 -13.56 -14.42 15.74
N LEU A 167 -14.33 -15.00 14.83
CA LEU A 167 -15.05 -14.24 13.80
C LEU A 167 -15.97 -13.16 14.41
N GLU A 168 -16.46 -13.37 15.63
CA GLU A 168 -17.24 -12.39 16.38
C GLU A 168 -16.46 -11.10 16.73
N SER A 169 -15.14 -11.20 16.89
CA SER A 169 -14.30 -10.01 17.11
C SER A 169 -13.96 -9.27 15.80
N LYS A 170 -14.26 -9.86 14.64
CA LYS A 170 -14.13 -9.23 13.31
C LYS A 170 -15.40 -8.49 12.90
N GLY A 171 -16.49 -8.62 13.65
CA GLY A 171 -17.72 -7.91 13.42
C GLY A 171 -17.66 -6.51 14.07
N TRP A 172 -17.94 -5.48 13.31
CA TRP A 172 -18.24 -4.17 13.85
C TRP A 172 -19.48 -4.32 14.73
N ALA A 173 -19.32 -4.16 16.03
CA ALA A 173 -20.46 -3.89 16.88
C ALA A 173 -20.96 -2.49 16.53
N CYS A 174 -22.08 -2.41 15.81
CA CYS A 174 -22.86 -1.18 15.65
C CYS A 174 -23.48 -0.76 16.99
#